data_3b26e8801c7a3b59825a0af759adba34
#
_entry.id   3b26e8801c7a3b59825a0af759adba34
#
_cell.length_a   1.000
_cell.length_b   1.000
_cell.length_c   1.000
_cell.angle_alpha   90.00
_cell.angle_beta   90.00
_cell.angle_gamma   90.00
#
_symmetry.space_group_name_H-M   'P 1'
#
loop_
_entity.id
_entity.type
_entity.pdbx_description
1 polymer ?
#
loop_
_entity_poly.entity_id
_entity_poly.type
_entity_poly.pdbx_seq_one_letter_code
_entity_poly.pdbx_strand_id
1 'polypeptide(L)'
;DAVRSRGLGDVYKRQDNNTAYGTTTYVMGKNHDDENQVALRENSVILMEDNYQEKYEGYDPRKPESYIALTLYQYAFQNQSIELAQIIQNSFKNDAGRRDRGVKQQPLYVTSRCSMPSVLVELGFLTNSKEEDFLLSVSGQKKMAKSIATSFGLYKSRRELNSLNGNSELEKKRIVENKLKEQNSKAVFYVQLSVSGLKKPLNEKPFNVLSNILIKKEGRLYRYLQGEYKTKSKCDSAMIFAKNNGFIDAFIVAYKQEKKISLEEAKRLDQ
;
A
#
# COMPACT_ATOMS: atom_id res chain seq x y z
N ASP A 1 44.26 6.36 -2.20
CA ASP A 1 44.16 7.57 -3.04
C ASP A 1 42.73 7.80 -3.57
N ALA A 2 41.98 6.77 -3.92
CA ALA A 2 40.57 6.89 -4.38
C ALA A 2 39.63 7.49 -3.30
N VAL A 3 39.91 7.25 -2.02
CA VAL A 3 39.12 7.78 -0.90
C VAL A 3 39.38 9.30 -0.72
N ARG A 4 40.59 9.77 -1.00
CA ARG A 4 40.92 11.22 -0.97
C ARG A 4 40.25 11.99 -2.11
N SER A 5 40.12 11.39 -3.29
CA SER A 5 39.49 12.05 -4.43
C SER A 5 37.97 12.17 -4.27
N ARG A 6 37.33 11.21 -3.57
CA ARG A 6 35.86 11.26 -3.29
C ARG A 6 35.51 12.41 -2.33
N GLY A 7 36.29 12.60 -1.28
CA GLY A 7 36.10 13.76 -0.38
C GLY A 7 36.34 15.12 -1.07
N LEU A 8 37.31 15.21 -1.96
CA LEU A 8 37.55 16.42 -2.76
C LEU A 8 36.40 16.69 -3.77
N GLY A 9 35.79 15.66 -4.33
CA GLY A 9 34.62 15.78 -5.22
C GLY A 9 33.43 16.44 -4.54
N ASP A 10 33.13 16.08 -3.30
CA ASP A 10 32.01 16.62 -2.53
C ASP A 10 32.23 18.09 -2.12
N VAL A 11 33.45 18.47 -1.80
CA VAL A 11 33.82 19.86 -1.53
C VAL A 11 33.73 20.71 -2.80
N TYR A 12 34.14 20.17 -3.95
CA TYR A 12 34.16 20.88 -5.23
C TYR A 12 32.77 21.23 -5.78
N LYS A 13 31.75 20.46 -5.45
CA LYS A 13 30.42 20.56 -6.05
C LYS A 13 29.64 21.83 -5.72
N ARG A 14 30.05 22.61 -4.71
CA ARG A 14 29.27 23.76 -4.24
C ARG A 14 30.14 24.98 -3.89
N GLN A 15 31.29 25.12 -4.52
CA GLN A 15 32.21 26.22 -4.27
C GLN A 15 31.65 27.62 -4.55
N ASP A 16 30.53 27.71 -5.31
CA ASP A 16 29.96 28.98 -5.73
C ASP A 16 28.98 29.60 -4.71
N ASN A 17 28.64 28.90 -3.61
CA ASN A 17 27.65 29.38 -2.66
C ASN A 17 28.13 29.32 -1.20
N ASN A 18 28.82 30.36 -0.78
CA ASN A 18 29.34 30.51 0.59
C ASN A 18 28.24 30.91 1.63
N THR A 19 27.00 31.13 1.19
CA THR A 19 25.89 31.52 2.08
C THR A 19 24.92 30.38 2.32
N ALA A 20 25.05 29.27 1.60
CA ALA A 20 24.18 28.11 1.78
C ALA A 20 24.44 27.44 3.13
N TYR A 21 23.34 27.01 3.83
CA TYR A 21 23.45 26.31 5.11
C TYR A 21 22.24 25.40 5.34
N GLY A 22 22.39 24.43 6.27
CA GLY A 22 21.35 23.49 6.65
C GLY A 22 21.50 22.11 6.02
N THR A 23 20.55 21.22 6.27
CA THR A 23 20.59 19.81 5.88
C THR A 23 19.54 19.48 4.83
N THR A 24 19.86 18.54 3.95
CA THR A 24 18.93 17.98 2.96
C THR A 24 19.06 16.47 2.98
N THR A 25 17.96 15.74 2.89
CA THR A 25 18.01 14.29 2.70
C THR A 25 17.39 13.93 1.35
N TYR A 26 18.16 13.21 0.55
CA TYR A 26 17.73 12.75 -0.77
C TYR A 26 17.28 11.31 -0.71
N VAL A 27 16.21 11.02 -1.46
CA VAL A 27 15.69 9.67 -1.72
C VAL A 27 15.64 9.44 -3.22
N MET A 28 15.64 8.18 -3.62
CA MET A 28 15.49 7.83 -5.02
C MET A 28 14.12 8.26 -5.54
N GLY A 29 14.08 8.87 -6.72
CA GLY A 29 12.83 9.27 -7.38
C GLY A 29 13.06 10.17 -8.56
N LYS A 30 11.98 10.42 -9.32
CA LYS A 30 11.99 11.40 -10.42
C LYS A 30 11.83 12.80 -9.85
N ASN A 31 12.66 13.71 -10.31
CA ASN A 31 12.38 15.14 -10.16
C ASN A 31 11.72 15.64 -11.44
N HIS A 32 10.70 16.48 -11.32
CA HIS A 32 9.91 16.97 -12.45
C HIS A 32 10.49 18.22 -13.12
N ASP A 33 11.48 18.87 -12.47
CA ASP A 33 12.04 20.12 -12.94
C ASP A 33 13.54 19.99 -13.25
N ASP A 34 14.11 20.99 -13.91
CA ASP A 34 15.50 21.16 -14.39
C ASP A 34 16.61 20.83 -13.36
N GLU A 35 16.27 20.35 -12.19
CA GLU A 35 17.15 20.02 -11.07
C GLU A 35 17.85 18.65 -11.18
N ASN A 36 17.81 17.96 -12.30
CA ASN A 36 18.67 16.78 -12.55
C ASN A 36 20.18 17.14 -12.43
N GLN A 37 20.49 18.41 -12.30
CA GLN A 37 21.86 18.89 -12.08
C GLN A 37 22.49 18.34 -10.77
N VAL A 38 21.70 18.10 -9.71
CA VAL A 38 22.23 17.50 -8.49
C VAL A 38 22.58 16.04 -8.76
N ALA A 39 21.66 15.26 -9.34
CA ALA A 39 21.92 13.87 -9.69
C ALA A 39 23.08 13.74 -10.70
N LEU A 40 23.13 14.63 -11.70
CA LEU A 40 24.22 14.65 -12.66
C LEU A 40 25.57 14.87 -11.99
N ARG A 41 25.66 15.83 -11.05
CA ARG A 41 26.88 16.11 -10.30
C ARG A 41 27.28 14.95 -9.40
N GLU A 42 26.34 14.43 -8.60
CA GLU A 42 26.60 13.30 -7.69
C GLU A 42 27.04 12.06 -8.46
N ASN A 43 26.35 11.75 -9.55
CA ASN A 43 26.66 10.57 -10.37
C ASN A 43 27.92 10.77 -11.27
N SER A 44 28.34 12.00 -11.54
CA SER A 44 29.51 12.27 -12.41
C SER A 44 30.83 11.74 -11.87
N VAL A 45 30.92 11.50 -10.56
CA VAL A 45 32.10 10.87 -9.93
C VAL A 45 32.39 9.51 -10.54
N ILE A 46 31.39 8.79 -11.00
CA ILE A 46 31.52 7.50 -11.70
C ILE A 46 32.42 7.62 -12.94
N LEU A 47 32.33 8.74 -13.66
CA LEU A 47 33.11 8.99 -14.88
C LEU A 47 34.62 9.17 -14.60
N MET A 48 35.01 9.37 -13.33
CA MET A 48 36.40 9.51 -12.91
C MET A 48 37.06 8.16 -12.58
N GLU A 49 36.28 7.07 -12.54
CA GLU A 49 36.80 5.73 -12.26
C GLU A 49 37.27 5.04 -13.54
N ASP A 50 38.43 4.36 -13.44
CA ASP A 50 38.93 3.51 -14.54
C ASP A 50 37.95 2.38 -14.82
N ASN A 51 37.68 2.11 -16.09
CA ASN A 51 36.78 1.07 -16.56
C ASN A 51 35.33 1.21 -16.01
N TYR A 52 34.87 2.46 -15.83
CA TYR A 52 33.55 2.73 -15.26
C TYR A 52 32.40 2.06 -16.04
N GLN A 53 32.51 1.94 -17.36
CA GLN A 53 31.47 1.32 -18.18
C GLN A 53 31.24 -0.17 -17.82
N GLU A 54 32.32 -0.89 -17.54
CA GLU A 54 32.24 -2.30 -17.11
C GLU A 54 31.78 -2.40 -15.66
N LYS A 55 32.33 -1.60 -14.74
CA LYS A 55 31.98 -1.60 -13.33
C LYS A 55 30.53 -1.22 -13.04
N TYR A 56 29.98 -0.32 -13.85
CA TYR A 56 28.64 0.23 -13.67
C TYR A 56 27.65 -0.25 -14.74
N GLU A 57 27.92 -1.40 -15.37
CA GLU A 57 27.02 -2.07 -16.32
C GLU A 57 26.51 -1.16 -17.45
N GLY A 58 27.38 -0.31 -17.98
CA GLY A 58 27.05 0.64 -19.04
C GLY A 58 26.25 1.87 -18.60
N TYR A 59 26.09 2.08 -17.29
CA TYR A 59 25.48 3.30 -16.77
C TYR A 59 26.29 4.54 -17.18
N ASP A 60 25.62 5.51 -17.79
CA ASP A 60 26.20 6.80 -18.14
C ASP A 60 25.32 7.92 -17.52
N PRO A 61 25.84 8.70 -16.54
CA PRO A 61 25.08 9.75 -15.90
C PRO A 61 24.68 10.90 -16.82
N ARG A 62 25.21 10.96 -18.03
CA ARG A 62 24.87 11.98 -19.07
C ARG A 62 23.65 11.56 -19.90
N LYS A 63 23.23 10.29 -19.83
CA LYS A 63 22.13 9.74 -20.64
C LYS A 63 20.84 9.71 -19.87
N PRO A 64 19.74 10.34 -20.34
CA PRO A 64 18.44 10.31 -19.67
C PRO A 64 17.89 8.90 -19.45
N GLU A 65 18.15 7.97 -20.38
CA GLU A 65 17.70 6.58 -20.31
C GLU A 65 18.25 5.84 -19.09
N SER A 66 19.49 6.18 -18.68
CA SER A 66 20.13 5.59 -17.50
C SER A 66 19.37 5.91 -16.22
N TYR A 67 18.73 7.08 -16.12
CA TYR A 67 17.94 7.47 -14.95
C TYR A 67 16.60 6.72 -14.84
N ILE A 68 16.00 6.37 -15.98
CA ILE A 68 14.75 5.60 -16.01
C ILE A 68 14.97 4.21 -15.40
N ALA A 69 16.05 3.53 -15.78
CA ALA A 69 16.40 2.23 -15.23
C ALA A 69 16.63 2.29 -13.71
N LEU A 70 17.35 3.31 -13.21
CA LEU A 70 17.61 3.47 -11.78
C LEU A 70 16.34 3.64 -10.95
N THR A 71 15.37 4.41 -11.45
CA THR A 71 14.11 4.65 -10.71
C THR A 71 13.27 3.39 -10.51
N LEU A 72 13.32 2.46 -11.45
CA LEU A 72 12.56 1.21 -11.35
C LEU A 72 13.05 0.30 -10.22
N TYR A 73 14.35 0.25 -9.95
CA TYR A 73 14.93 -0.60 -8.91
C TYR A 73 14.47 -0.22 -7.50
N GLN A 74 14.29 1.07 -7.24
CA GLN A 74 13.97 1.58 -5.90
C GLN A 74 12.48 1.84 -5.66
N TYR A 75 11.63 1.64 -6.66
CA TYR A 75 10.20 1.95 -6.56
C TYR A 75 9.51 1.23 -5.37
N ALA A 76 9.87 -0.03 -5.13
CA ALA A 76 9.31 -0.82 -4.03
C ALA A 76 9.64 -0.26 -2.62
N PHE A 77 10.75 0.50 -2.49
CA PHE A 77 11.25 1.01 -1.21
C PHE A 77 11.08 2.52 -1.07
N GLN A 78 10.53 3.20 -2.08
CA GLN A 78 10.46 4.67 -2.13
C GLN A 78 9.72 5.27 -0.93
N ASN A 79 8.53 4.79 -0.60
CA ASN A 79 7.74 5.30 0.52
C ASN A 79 8.48 5.12 1.87
N GLN A 80 9.16 4.00 2.02
CA GLN A 80 9.94 3.68 3.22
C GLN A 80 11.18 4.58 3.33
N SER A 81 11.83 4.86 2.21
CA SER A 81 12.96 5.79 2.13
C SER A 81 12.52 7.23 2.47
N ILE A 82 11.36 7.66 1.97
CA ILE A 82 10.78 8.98 2.29
C ILE A 82 10.47 9.08 3.79
N GLU A 83 9.88 8.05 4.39
CA GLU A 83 9.59 8.02 5.82
C GLU A 83 10.89 8.18 6.65
N LEU A 84 11.92 7.39 6.34
CA LEU A 84 13.23 7.49 7.00
C LEU A 84 13.85 8.88 6.83
N ALA A 85 13.83 9.43 5.62
CA ALA A 85 14.36 10.75 5.33
C ALA A 85 13.65 11.87 6.11
N GLN A 86 12.33 11.81 6.24
CA GLN A 86 11.53 12.76 7.02
C GLN A 86 11.87 12.69 8.52
N ILE A 87 12.05 11.49 9.08
CA ILE A 87 12.43 11.32 10.48
C ILE A 87 13.82 11.94 10.72
N ILE A 88 14.77 11.70 9.82
CA ILE A 88 16.13 12.27 9.90
C ILE A 88 16.08 13.80 9.84
N GLN A 89 15.38 14.38 8.88
CA GLN A 89 15.27 15.83 8.73
C GLN A 89 14.61 16.49 9.94
N ASN A 90 13.56 15.87 10.48
CA ASN A 90 12.92 16.35 11.71
C ASN A 90 13.89 16.35 12.90
N SER A 91 14.70 15.30 13.07
CA SER A 91 15.69 15.25 14.14
C SER A 91 16.82 16.29 13.94
N PHE A 92 17.30 16.48 12.72
CA PHE A 92 18.28 17.53 12.45
C PHE A 92 17.76 18.92 12.80
N LYS A 93 16.51 19.21 12.47
CA LYS A 93 15.85 20.47 12.82
C LYS A 93 15.68 20.65 14.32
N ASN A 94 15.08 19.65 14.98
CA ASN A 94 14.61 19.79 16.36
C ASN A 94 15.71 19.49 17.39
N ASP A 95 16.57 18.49 17.12
CA ASP A 95 17.57 18.02 18.08
C ASP A 95 18.96 18.60 17.82
N ALA A 96 19.33 18.78 16.54
CA ALA A 96 20.63 19.35 16.18
C ALA A 96 20.58 20.87 15.87
N GLY A 97 19.38 21.47 15.83
CA GLY A 97 19.21 22.90 15.56
C GLY A 97 19.59 23.30 14.13
N ARG A 98 19.48 22.37 13.18
CA ARG A 98 19.85 22.63 11.79
C ARG A 98 18.68 23.23 11.00
N ARG A 99 18.99 24.07 10.00
CA ARG A 99 17.99 24.51 9.04
C ARG A 99 17.57 23.30 8.20
N ASP A 100 16.27 23.01 8.20
CA ASP A 100 15.67 22.00 7.36
C ASP A 100 15.48 22.51 5.92
N ARG A 101 16.12 21.85 4.97
CA ARG A 101 15.98 22.10 3.53
C ARG A 101 15.08 21.06 2.85
N GLY A 102 14.49 20.16 3.63
CA GLY A 102 13.50 19.18 3.20
C GLY A 102 14.08 17.88 2.67
N VAL A 103 13.16 16.97 2.39
CA VAL A 103 13.42 15.74 1.68
C VAL A 103 13.23 16.00 0.19
N LYS A 104 14.20 15.59 -0.62
CA LYS A 104 14.17 15.77 -2.07
C LYS A 104 14.29 14.44 -2.79
N GLN A 105 13.66 14.31 -3.94
CA GLN A 105 13.78 13.13 -4.80
C GLN A 105 14.81 13.39 -5.89
N GLN A 106 15.77 12.47 -6.06
CA GLN A 106 16.82 12.56 -7.06
C GLN A 106 17.20 11.15 -7.55
N PRO A 107 17.47 10.95 -8.85
CA PRO A 107 17.91 9.67 -9.38
C PRO A 107 19.40 9.44 -9.11
N LEU A 108 19.74 9.20 -7.85
CA LEU A 108 21.12 9.00 -7.38
C LEU A 108 21.54 7.54 -7.54
N TYR A 109 22.66 7.28 -8.23
CA TYR A 109 23.14 5.93 -8.47
C TYR A 109 23.41 5.18 -7.15
N VAL A 110 24.02 5.86 -6.17
CA VAL A 110 24.41 5.26 -4.88
C VAL A 110 23.22 4.69 -4.10
N THR A 111 22.02 5.25 -4.25
CA THR A 111 20.81 4.77 -3.57
C THR A 111 19.99 3.79 -4.44
N SER A 112 20.25 3.71 -5.74
CA SER A 112 19.44 2.95 -6.69
C SER A 112 19.63 1.44 -6.60
N ARG A 113 20.85 0.99 -6.27
CA ARG A 113 21.21 -0.44 -6.26
C ARG A 113 20.95 -1.14 -4.93
N CYS A 114 20.33 -0.45 -3.97
CA CYS A 114 19.99 -1.05 -2.69
C CYS A 114 18.65 -1.77 -2.77
N SER A 115 18.58 -3.03 -2.34
CA SER A 115 17.34 -3.79 -2.19
C SER A 115 16.69 -3.55 -0.81
N MET A 116 16.78 -2.31 -0.33
CA MET A 116 16.25 -1.85 0.96
C MET A 116 15.97 -0.35 0.90
N PRO A 117 15.22 0.23 1.86
CA PRO A 117 15.10 1.67 2.00
C PRO A 117 16.47 2.33 2.11
N SER A 118 16.69 3.35 1.30
CA SER A 118 17.99 4.03 1.21
C SER A 118 17.83 5.53 1.08
N VAL A 119 18.75 6.28 1.71
CA VAL A 119 18.76 7.73 1.73
C VAL A 119 20.20 8.24 1.58
N LEU A 120 20.38 9.40 0.94
CA LEU A 120 21.60 10.15 0.94
C LEU A 120 21.38 11.40 1.79
N VAL A 121 22.21 11.58 2.82
CA VAL A 121 22.06 12.67 3.79
C VAL A 121 23.16 13.71 3.58
N GLU A 122 22.76 14.93 3.24
CA GLU A 122 23.64 16.10 3.18
C GLU A 122 23.64 16.81 4.54
N LEU A 123 24.77 16.75 5.24
CA LEU A 123 24.92 17.24 6.61
C LEU A 123 25.07 18.76 6.69
N GLY A 124 25.49 19.40 5.60
CA GLY A 124 25.73 20.83 5.52
C GLY A 124 26.56 21.23 4.32
N PHE A 125 27.10 22.43 4.34
CA PHE A 125 27.83 23.08 3.23
C PHE A 125 29.22 23.51 3.67
N LEU A 126 30.26 22.79 3.28
CA LEU A 126 31.64 23.09 3.64
C LEU A 126 32.15 24.43 3.05
N THR A 127 31.48 24.95 2.02
CA THR A 127 31.80 26.27 1.44
C THR A 127 31.34 27.44 2.31
N ASN A 128 30.51 27.19 3.32
CA ASN A 128 30.10 28.15 4.32
C ASN A 128 30.96 27.94 5.60
N SER A 129 31.77 28.90 5.96
CA SER A 129 32.71 28.79 7.10
C SER A 129 32.00 28.40 8.42
N LYS A 130 30.80 28.94 8.68
CA LYS A 130 30.02 28.58 9.91
C LYS A 130 29.56 27.15 9.90
N GLU A 131 29.20 26.61 8.73
CA GLU A 131 28.83 25.20 8.56
C GLU A 131 30.06 24.30 8.73
N GLU A 132 31.16 24.68 8.12
CA GLU A 132 32.43 23.98 8.23
C GLU A 132 32.87 23.90 9.69
N ASP A 133 32.89 25.02 10.42
CA ASP A 133 33.24 25.08 11.85
C ASP A 133 32.34 24.15 12.67
N PHE A 134 31.03 24.15 12.41
CA PHE A 134 30.09 23.26 13.08
C PHE A 134 30.37 21.78 12.77
N LEU A 135 30.57 21.44 11.51
CA LEU A 135 30.78 20.04 11.06
C LEU A 135 32.17 19.50 11.52
N LEU A 136 33.16 20.36 11.67
CA LEU A 136 34.48 20.01 12.19
C LEU A 136 34.49 19.91 13.73
N SER A 137 33.54 20.55 14.41
CA SER A 137 33.47 20.50 15.87
C SER A 137 33.03 19.13 16.38
N VAL A 138 33.65 18.67 17.48
CA VAL A 138 33.25 17.42 18.18
C VAL A 138 31.77 17.47 18.61
N SER A 139 31.30 18.64 19.05
CA SER A 139 29.90 18.83 19.45
C SER A 139 28.96 18.69 18.27
N GLY A 140 29.28 19.32 17.12
CA GLY A 140 28.47 19.20 15.88
C GLY A 140 28.41 17.78 15.38
N GLN A 141 29.55 17.10 15.29
CA GLN A 141 29.61 15.69 14.87
C GLN A 141 28.76 14.77 15.76
N LYS A 142 28.87 14.92 17.10
CA LYS A 142 28.07 14.15 18.04
C LYS A 142 26.57 14.42 17.91
N LYS A 143 26.15 15.69 17.71
CA LYS A 143 24.73 16.03 17.49
C LYS A 143 24.20 15.40 16.21
N MET A 144 24.94 15.51 15.11
CA MET A 144 24.52 14.95 13.83
C MET A 144 24.44 13.41 13.87
N ALA A 145 25.46 12.76 14.41
CA ALA A 145 25.50 11.30 14.58
C ALA A 145 24.36 10.80 15.48
N LYS A 146 24.10 11.49 16.61
CA LYS A 146 23.00 11.15 17.51
C LYS A 146 21.64 11.29 16.81
N SER A 147 21.43 12.36 16.05
CA SER A 147 20.19 12.58 15.29
C SER A 147 19.95 11.45 14.30
N ILE A 148 20.96 11.01 13.54
CA ILE A 148 20.85 9.89 12.61
C ILE A 148 20.51 8.59 13.34
N ALA A 149 21.28 8.27 14.41
CA ALA A 149 21.08 7.03 15.18
C ALA A 149 19.69 6.95 15.82
N THR A 150 19.23 8.05 16.43
CA THR A 150 17.89 8.15 17.03
C THR A 150 16.80 8.01 15.97
N SER A 151 16.97 8.66 14.82
CA SER A 151 16.04 8.58 13.68
C SER A 151 15.93 7.16 13.14
N PHE A 152 17.05 6.47 13.01
CA PHE A 152 17.05 5.06 12.57
C PHE A 152 16.35 4.16 13.58
N GLY A 153 16.61 4.33 14.88
CA GLY A 153 15.93 3.59 15.94
C GLY A 153 14.40 3.79 15.91
N LEU A 154 13.95 5.03 15.76
CA LEU A 154 12.52 5.35 15.63
C LEU A 154 11.90 4.74 14.38
N TYR A 155 12.58 4.85 13.23
CA TYR A 155 12.15 4.24 11.98
C TYR A 155 12.01 2.73 12.12
N LYS A 156 13.03 2.05 12.68
CA LYS A 156 13.01 0.60 12.94
C LYS A 156 11.82 0.19 13.79
N SER A 157 11.61 0.86 14.92
CA SER A 157 10.49 0.57 15.83
C SER A 157 9.13 0.73 15.15
N ARG A 158 8.94 1.76 14.32
CA ARG A 158 7.71 1.95 13.52
C ARG A 158 7.49 0.82 12.53
N ARG A 159 8.56 0.36 11.87
CA ARG A 159 8.47 -0.74 10.89
C ARG A 159 8.13 -2.06 11.56
N GLU A 160 8.71 -2.35 12.73
CA GLU A 160 8.40 -3.54 13.52
C GLU A 160 6.94 -3.54 13.99
N LEU A 161 6.44 -2.43 14.53
CA LEU A 161 5.04 -2.28 14.92
C LEU A 161 4.08 -2.43 13.73
N ASN A 162 4.39 -1.83 12.59
CA ASN A 162 3.58 -1.96 11.39
C ASN A 162 3.58 -3.40 10.84
N SER A 163 4.69 -4.11 10.95
CA SER A 163 4.77 -5.53 10.58
C SER A 163 3.89 -6.41 11.48
N LEU A 164 3.91 -6.16 12.79
CA LEU A 164 3.05 -6.87 13.74
C LEU A 164 1.56 -6.57 13.50
N ASN A 165 1.22 -5.31 13.26
CA ASN A 165 -0.16 -4.89 12.95
C ASN A 165 -0.61 -5.40 11.57
N GLY A 166 0.26 -5.38 10.57
CA GLY A 166 -0.02 -5.92 9.24
C GLY A 166 -0.32 -7.41 9.26
N ASN A 167 0.41 -8.18 10.05
CA ASN A 167 0.13 -9.60 10.25
C ASN A 167 -1.23 -9.82 10.95
N SER A 168 -1.59 -8.99 11.92
CA SER A 168 -2.89 -9.07 12.59
C SER A 168 -4.06 -8.68 11.66
N GLU A 169 -3.87 -7.73 10.76
CA GLU A 169 -4.88 -7.36 9.75
C GLU A 169 -5.02 -8.42 8.66
N LEU A 170 -3.92 -9.02 8.22
CA LEU A 170 -3.95 -10.14 7.27
C LEU A 170 -4.64 -11.36 7.87
N GLU A 171 -4.42 -11.62 9.14
CA GLU A 171 -5.06 -12.71 9.85
C GLU A 171 -6.56 -12.43 10.08
N LYS A 172 -6.93 -11.20 10.43
CA LYS A 172 -8.33 -10.75 10.45
C LYS A 172 -9.01 -10.86 9.09
N LYS A 173 -8.33 -10.45 8.01
CA LYS A 173 -8.85 -10.61 6.63
C LYS A 173 -9.03 -12.08 6.27
N ARG A 174 -8.07 -12.95 6.58
CA ARG A 174 -8.19 -14.41 6.38
C ARG A 174 -9.34 -15.01 7.15
N ILE A 175 -9.55 -14.61 8.41
CA ILE A 175 -10.66 -15.07 9.24
C ILE A 175 -11.99 -14.60 8.65
N VAL A 176 -12.08 -13.36 8.19
CA VAL A 176 -13.28 -12.81 7.52
C VAL A 176 -13.55 -13.51 6.18
N GLU A 177 -12.52 -13.71 5.36
CA GLU A 177 -12.64 -14.45 4.10
C GLU A 177 -13.04 -15.91 4.31
N ASN A 178 -12.49 -16.58 5.31
CA ASN A 178 -12.86 -17.95 5.65
C ASN A 178 -14.31 -18.03 6.16
N LYS A 179 -14.74 -17.10 7.01
CA LYS A 179 -16.14 -17.00 7.45
C LYS A 179 -17.09 -16.70 6.28
N LEU A 180 -16.69 -15.82 5.35
CA LEU A 180 -17.47 -15.57 4.13
C LEU A 180 -17.52 -16.79 3.20
N LYS A 181 -16.43 -17.54 3.08
CA LYS A 181 -16.40 -18.81 2.32
C LYS A 181 -17.27 -19.87 2.98
N GLU A 182 -17.25 -20.00 4.29
CA GLU A 182 -18.12 -20.91 5.04
C GLU A 182 -19.59 -20.52 4.93
N GLN A 183 -19.94 -19.24 5.01
CA GLN A 183 -21.31 -18.78 4.81
C GLN A 183 -21.78 -19.00 3.37
N ASN A 184 -20.91 -18.76 2.38
CA ASN A 184 -21.22 -18.99 0.97
C ASN A 184 -21.22 -20.47 0.58
N SER A 185 -20.68 -21.37 1.41
CA SER A 185 -20.68 -22.81 1.16
C SER A 185 -21.98 -23.49 1.60
N LYS A 186 -22.79 -22.86 2.46
CA LYS A 186 -24.03 -23.40 2.97
C LYS A 186 -25.20 -23.17 1.99
N ALA A 187 -26.10 -24.12 1.96
CA ALA A 187 -27.35 -23.98 1.20
C ALA A 187 -28.30 -23.00 1.92
N VAL A 188 -29.01 -22.19 1.14
CA VAL A 188 -30.06 -21.30 1.64
C VAL A 188 -31.38 -21.77 1.06
N PHE A 189 -32.38 -21.91 1.92
CA PHE A 189 -33.72 -22.39 1.53
C PHE A 189 -34.70 -21.23 1.42
N TYR A 190 -35.57 -21.31 0.42
CA TYR A 190 -36.63 -20.34 0.19
C TYR A 190 -37.96 -21.08 -0.05
N VAL A 191 -39.05 -20.43 0.29
CA VAL A 191 -40.38 -20.85 -0.15
C VAL A 191 -40.69 -20.16 -1.49
N GLN A 192 -40.76 -20.90 -2.59
CA GLN A 192 -41.21 -20.36 -3.87
C GLN A 192 -42.73 -20.23 -3.84
N LEU A 193 -43.22 -18.99 -3.84
CA LEU A 193 -44.63 -18.65 -3.72
C LEU A 193 -45.36 -18.72 -5.06
N SER A 194 -44.78 -18.12 -6.08
CA SER A 194 -45.34 -18.10 -7.43
C SER A 194 -44.30 -17.76 -8.50
N VAL A 195 -44.67 -17.98 -9.76
CA VAL A 195 -43.93 -17.55 -10.95
C VAL A 195 -44.88 -16.81 -11.87
N SER A 196 -44.43 -15.67 -12.43
CA SER A 196 -45.28 -14.87 -13.32
C SER A 196 -44.44 -14.26 -14.46
N GLY A 197 -45.04 -14.12 -15.65
CA GLY A 197 -44.43 -13.38 -16.77
C GLY A 197 -44.48 -11.87 -16.59
N LEU A 198 -45.35 -11.37 -15.71
CA LEU A 198 -45.44 -9.96 -15.37
C LEU A 198 -45.06 -9.75 -13.90
N LYS A 199 -44.43 -8.62 -13.60
CA LYS A 199 -44.09 -8.26 -12.22
C LYS A 199 -45.36 -7.89 -11.46
N LYS A 200 -45.71 -8.68 -10.43
CA LYS A 200 -46.87 -8.41 -9.58
C LYS A 200 -46.46 -7.51 -8.40
N PRO A 201 -47.35 -6.58 -7.96
CA PRO A 201 -47.11 -5.76 -6.79
C PRO A 201 -47.14 -6.60 -5.52
N LEU A 202 -46.30 -6.28 -4.54
CA LEU A 202 -46.23 -7.00 -3.25
C LEU A 202 -47.18 -6.43 -2.19
N ASN A 203 -47.76 -5.27 -2.43
CA ASN A 203 -48.70 -4.59 -1.52
C ASN A 203 -50.13 -5.10 -1.62
N GLU A 204 -50.42 -6.02 -2.55
CA GLU A 204 -51.75 -6.59 -2.77
C GLU A 204 -51.78 -8.03 -2.29
N LYS A 205 -53.01 -8.49 -1.97
CA LYS A 205 -53.22 -9.92 -1.61
C LYS A 205 -52.88 -10.85 -2.79
N PRO A 206 -52.30 -12.01 -2.50
CA PRO A 206 -51.98 -12.60 -1.19
C PRO A 206 -50.58 -12.19 -0.66
N PHE A 207 -49.77 -11.41 -1.40
CA PHE A 207 -48.39 -11.12 -1.02
C PHE A 207 -48.27 -10.26 0.23
N ASN A 208 -49.20 -9.33 0.48
CA ASN A 208 -49.12 -8.37 1.58
C ASN A 208 -49.24 -8.97 2.99
N VAL A 209 -49.59 -10.25 3.10
CA VAL A 209 -49.65 -11.00 4.39
C VAL A 209 -48.32 -11.66 4.74
N LEU A 210 -47.37 -11.68 3.80
CA LEU A 210 -46.08 -12.31 3.97
C LEU A 210 -45.00 -11.25 4.06
N SER A 211 -43.98 -11.50 4.88
CA SER A 211 -42.80 -10.69 4.97
C SER A 211 -41.59 -11.30 4.23
N ASN A 212 -40.57 -10.50 3.94
CA ASN A 212 -39.31 -10.95 3.34
C ASN A 212 -39.49 -11.65 1.99
N ILE A 213 -40.23 -11.03 1.06
CA ILE A 213 -40.41 -11.57 -0.29
C ILE A 213 -39.32 -10.98 -1.21
N LEU A 214 -38.56 -11.87 -1.83
CA LEU A 214 -37.54 -11.57 -2.83
C LEU A 214 -38.11 -11.87 -4.22
N ILE A 215 -37.92 -10.93 -5.16
CA ILE A 215 -38.31 -11.15 -6.56
C ILE A 215 -37.05 -11.43 -7.38
N LYS A 216 -36.94 -12.64 -7.90
CA LYS A 216 -35.81 -13.04 -8.77
C LYS A 216 -36.29 -13.08 -10.22
N LYS A 217 -35.62 -12.36 -11.13
CA LYS A 217 -35.90 -12.38 -12.56
C LYS A 217 -35.04 -13.45 -13.23
N GLU A 218 -35.66 -14.42 -13.84
CA GLU A 218 -34.98 -15.46 -14.61
C GLU A 218 -35.53 -15.46 -16.06
N GLY A 219 -34.80 -14.92 -16.98
CA GLY A 219 -35.22 -14.71 -18.36
C GLY A 219 -36.44 -13.78 -18.45
N ARG A 220 -37.60 -14.32 -18.93
CA ARG A 220 -38.87 -13.59 -19.03
C ARG A 220 -39.79 -13.77 -17.82
N LEU A 221 -39.38 -14.53 -16.80
CA LEU A 221 -40.19 -14.89 -15.64
C LEU A 221 -39.70 -14.19 -14.37
N TYR A 222 -40.63 -13.83 -13.51
CA TYR A 222 -40.43 -13.32 -12.17
C TYR A 222 -40.78 -14.42 -11.16
N ARG A 223 -39.80 -14.85 -10.34
CA ARG A 223 -40.04 -15.81 -9.25
C ARG A 223 -40.16 -15.01 -7.93
N TYR A 224 -41.19 -15.35 -7.18
CA TYR A 224 -41.47 -14.76 -5.86
C TYR A 224 -41.02 -15.76 -4.80
N LEU A 225 -39.99 -15.42 -4.05
CA LEU A 225 -39.35 -16.28 -3.04
C LEU A 225 -39.54 -15.62 -1.67
N GLN A 226 -39.97 -16.37 -0.67
CA GLN A 226 -40.07 -15.89 0.70
C GLN A 226 -38.87 -16.36 1.51
N GLY A 227 -38.29 -15.44 2.28
CA GLY A 227 -37.25 -15.63 3.29
C GLY A 227 -35.86 -15.98 2.74
N GLU A 228 -34.96 -16.11 3.66
CA GLU A 228 -33.63 -16.71 3.55
C GLU A 228 -33.46 -17.61 4.76
N TYR A 229 -33.87 -18.86 4.61
CA TYR A 229 -33.85 -19.81 5.73
C TYR A 229 -32.57 -20.63 5.68
N LYS A 230 -31.83 -20.63 6.80
CA LYS A 230 -30.56 -21.37 6.93
C LYS A 230 -30.76 -22.87 7.10
N THR A 231 -31.98 -23.32 7.50
CA THR A 231 -32.29 -24.72 7.69
C THR A 231 -33.60 -25.06 7.00
N LYS A 232 -33.72 -26.32 6.51
CA LYS A 232 -34.93 -26.80 5.86
C LYS A 232 -36.15 -26.76 6.80
N SER A 233 -35.97 -27.09 8.07
CA SER A 233 -37.07 -27.11 9.07
C SER A 233 -37.77 -25.76 9.24
N LYS A 234 -36.99 -24.65 9.28
CA LYS A 234 -37.56 -23.30 9.33
C LYS A 234 -38.30 -22.93 8.04
N CYS A 235 -37.78 -23.41 6.91
CA CYS A 235 -38.45 -23.22 5.61
C CYS A 235 -39.74 -24.03 5.48
N ASP A 236 -39.80 -25.24 6.04
CA ASP A 236 -41.01 -26.08 6.07
C ASP A 236 -42.15 -25.35 6.81
N SER A 237 -41.86 -24.77 7.98
CA SER A 237 -42.87 -24.00 8.74
C SER A 237 -43.37 -22.77 7.97
N ALA A 238 -42.47 -22.04 7.29
CA ALA A 238 -42.85 -20.91 6.45
C ALA A 238 -43.68 -21.33 5.23
N MET A 239 -43.37 -22.47 4.64
CA MET A 239 -44.15 -23.01 3.52
C MET A 239 -45.60 -23.34 3.93
N ILE A 240 -45.78 -23.95 5.10
CA ILE A 240 -47.13 -24.24 5.64
C ILE A 240 -47.89 -22.94 5.85
N PHE A 241 -47.24 -21.91 6.42
CA PHE A 241 -47.84 -20.61 6.61
C PHE A 241 -48.24 -19.94 5.28
N ALA A 242 -47.35 -20.00 4.27
CA ALA A 242 -47.64 -19.44 2.95
C ALA A 242 -48.85 -20.14 2.28
N LYS A 243 -48.92 -21.49 2.39
CA LYS A 243 -50.07 -22.26 1.84
C LYS A 243 -51.40 -21.87 2.47
N ASN A 244 -51.41 -21.67 3.78
CA ASN A 244 -52.60 -21.24 4.52
C ASN A 244 -53.05 -19.81 4.18
N ASN A 245 -52.14 -19.00 3.59
CA ASN A 245 -52.40 -17.61 3.22
C ASN A 245 -52.53 -17.40 1.70
N GLY A 246 -52.93 -18.42 0.97
CA GLY A 246 -53.36 -18.32 -0.45
C GLY A 246 -52.29 -18.73 -1.47
N PHE A 247 -51.14 -19.25 -1.05
CA PHE A 247 -50.14 -19.81 -1.95
C PHE A 247 -50.15 -21.34 -1.94
N ILE A 248 -51.25 -21.93 -2.38
CA ILE A 248 -51.51 -23.39 -2.30
C ILE A 248 -50.37 -24.20 -2.93
N ASP A 249 -49.83 -23.73 -4.05
CA ASP A 249 -48.75 -24.37 -4.80
C ASP A 249 -47.35 -24.01 -4.33
N ALA A 250 -47.21 -23.37 -3.16
CA ALA A 250 -45.90 -23.01 -2.63
C ALA A 250 -45.07 -24.27 -2.32
N PHE A 251 -43.78 -24.22 -2.66
CA PHE A 251 -42.85 -25.31 -2.42
C PHE A 251 -41.44 -24.77 -2.08
N ILE A 252 -40.63 -25.63 -1.46
CA ILE A 252 -39.27 -25.26 -1.04
C ILE A 252 -38.30 -25.37 -2.21
N VAL A 253 -37.44 -24.37 -2.36
CA VAL A 253 -36.30 -24.36 -3.26
C VAL A 253 -35.02 -24.06 -2.48
N ALA A 254 -33.91 -24.60 -2.93
CA ALA A 254 -32.60 -24.34 -2.32
C ALA A 254 -31.66 -23.71 -3.33
N TYR A 255 -30.84 -22.80 -2.84
CA TYR A 255 -29.80 -22.13 -3.62
C TYR A 255 -28.45 -22.22 -2.90
N LYS A 256 -27.39 -22.36 -3.69
CA LYS A 256 -26.01 -22.23 -3.24
C LYS A 256 -25.29 -21.24 -4.16
N GLN A 257 -24.70 -20.16 -3.63
CA GLN A 257 -24.04 -19.13 -4.43
C GLN A 257 -24.90 -18.66 -5.63
N GLU A 258 -26.18 -18.34 -5.34
CA GLU A 258 -27.20 -17.91 -6.33
C GLU A 258 -27.65 -18.96 -7.36
N LYS A 259 -27.04 -20.14 -7.41
CA LYS A 259 -27.47 -21.25 -8.26
C LYS A 259 -28.49 -22.11 -7.54
N LYS A 260 -29.58 -22.42 -8.22
CA LYS A 260 -30.57 -23.37 -7.71
C LYS A 260 -29.95 -24.77 -7.67
N ILE A 261 -30.09 -25.44 -6.53
CA ILE A 261 -29.61 -26.82 -6.29
C ILE A 261 -30.77 -27.73 -5.91
N SER A 262 -30.54 -29.03 -5.96
CA SER A 262 -31.55 -30.01 -5.52
C SER A 262 -31.71 -29.96 -3.99
N LEU A 263 -32.92 -30.33 -3.49
CA LEU A 263 -33.14 -30.39 -2.05
C LEU A 263 -32.32 -31.49 -1.36
N GLU A 264 -31.97 -32.55 -2.10
CA GLU A 264 -31.07 -33.60 -1.60
C GLU A 264 -29.64 -33.10 -1.41
N GLU A 265 -29.16 -32.37 -2.40
CA GLU A 265 -27.82 -31.71 -2.29
C GLU A 265 -27.80 -30.70 -1.15
N ALA A 266 -28.85 -29.88 -1.02
CA ALA A 266 -28.95 -28.89 0.05
C ALA A 266 -28.95 -29.53 1.46
N LYS A 267 -29.63 -30.68 1.62
CA LYS A 267 -29.66 -31.43 2.89
C LYS A 267 -28.29 -31.99 3.28
N ARG A 268 -27.48 -32.42 2.30
CA ARG A 268 -26.10 -32.91 2.55
C ARG A 268 -25.14 -31.79 2.99
N LEU A 269 -25.45 -30.56 2.61
CA LEU A 269 -24.69 -29.38 2.99
C LEU A 269 -25.11 -28.75 4.32
N ASP A 270 -26.26 -29.20 4.86
CA ASP A 270 -26.86 -28.75 6.13
C ASP A 270 -26.48 -29.67 7.31
N GLN A 271 -25.86 -30.81 7.02
CA GLN A 271 -25.28 -31.75 7.99
C GLN A 271 -23.82 -31.38 8.29
#